data_483cda667d8d5498d423a27930856175
#
_entry.id   483cda667d8d5498d423a27930856175
#
_cell.length_a   1.000
_cell.length_b   1.000
_cell.length_c   1.000
_cell.angle_alpha   90.00
_cell.angle_beta   90.00
_cell.angle_gamma   90.00
#
_symmetry.space_group_name_H-M   'P 1'
#
loop_
_entity.id
_entity.type
_entity.pdbx_description
1 polymer ?
#
loop_
_entity_poly.entity_id
_entity_poly.type
_entity_poly.pdbx_seq_one_letter_code
_entity_poly.pdbx_strand_id
1 'polypeptide(L)'
;DEPVSEELPWEHISDEDLERGARALEGAIMQAPPMYSAISVGGERLYAKARRGETIEVKKRPVTIHSFSAHREEPGGRDVRFRVACSKGTYVRSLAHDLGRSLGSVAHLTALRRERNGQLDVARAWVLEDLVDAYHKDRIARREARDAAGAAGAAGAAGAAGAAGAAG
;
A
#
# COMPACT_ATOMS: atom_id res chain seq x y z
N ASP A 1 10.74 -15.14 0.79
CA ASP A 1 11.81 -14.18 1.04
C ASP A 1 13.04 -14.65 0.29
N GLU A 2 13.75 -13.73 -0.33
CA GLU A 2 15.01 -14.05 -1.03
C GLU A 2 16.18 -13.96 -0.04
N PRO A 3 17.25 -14.73 -0.26
CA PRO A 3 18.44 -14.64 0.56
C PRO A 3 19.10 -13.25 0.41
N VAL A 4 19.79 -12.82 1.46
CA VAL A 4 20.60 -11.59 1.42
C VAL A 4 21.69 -11.76 0.36
N SER A 5 21.75 -10.84 -0.60
CA SER A 5 22.66 -10.91 -1.75
C SER A 5 23.99 -10.21 -1.48
N GLU A 6 24.05 -9.27 -0.56
CA GLU A 6 25.23 -8.47 -0.23
C GLU A 6 25.14 -7.98 1.21
N GLU A 7 26.27 -8.00 1.91
CA GLU A 7 26.44 -7.41 3.24
C GLU A 7 27.67 -6.51 3.24
N LEU A 8 27.53 -5.31 3.78
CA LEU A 8 28.61 -4.34 3.94
C LEU A 8 28.62 -3.80 5.38
N PRO A 9 29.79 -3.34 5.89
CA PRO A 9 29.87 -2.71 7.19
C PRO A 9 28.90 -1.53 7.31
N TRP A 10 28.36 -1.32 8.50
CA TRP A 10 27.42 -0.23 8.81
C TRP A 10 27.81 0.53 10.08
N GLU A 11 28.78 0.02 10.85
CA GLU A 11 29.19 0.56 12.15
C GLU A 11 29.81 1.96 12.04
N HIS A 12 30.31 2.32 10.85
CA HIS A 12 30.87 3.63 10.55
C HIS A 12 29.81 4.71 10.36
N ILE A 13 28.54 4.35 10.23
CA ILE A 13 27.44 5.30 9.97
C ILE A 13 26.94 5.85 11.30
N SER A 14 27.07 7.14 11.54
CA SER A 14 26.50 7.83 12.70
C SER A 14 25.01 8.16 12.53
N ASP A 15 24.36 8.57 13.60
CA ASP A 15 22.94 9.02 13.54
C ASP A 15 22.82 10.31 12.74
N GLU A 16 23.82 11.19 12.81
CA GLU A 16 23.90 12.41 11.99
C GLU A 16 24.05 12.08 10.50
N ASP A 17 24.80 11.00 10.15
CA ASP A 17 24.93 10.53 8.78
C ASP A 17 23.60 10.01 8.24
N LEU A 18 22.83 9.27 9.05
CA LEU A 18 21.50 8.80 8.69
C LEU A 18 20.56 9.97 8.39
N GLU A 19 20.48 10.96 9.27
CA GLU A 19 19.65 12.14 9.06
C GLU A 19 20.07 12.93 7.82
N ARG A 20 21.37 13.16 7.66
CA ARG A 20 21.92 13.89 6.51
C ARG A 20 21.66 13.15 5.21
N GLY A 21 21.88 11.83 5.18
CA GLY A 21 21.62 10.97 4.03
C GLY A 21 20.13 10.94 3.65
N ALA A 22 19.24 10.87 4.63
CA ALA A 22 17.80 10.92 4.40
C ALA A 22 17.38 12.28 3.82
N ARG A 23 17.83 13.40 4.40
CA ARG A 23 17.54 14.75 3.89
C ARG A 23 18.08 14.98 2.48
N ALA A 24 19.24 14.40 2.13
CA ALA A 24 19.81 14.51 0.79
C ALA A 24 18.97 13.84 -0.30
N LEU A 25 18.08 12.94 0.08
CA LEU A 25 17.14 12.27 -0.83
C LEU A 25 15.78 12.99 -0.91
N GLU A 26 15.58 14.10 -0.24
CA GLU A 26 14.37 14.92 -0.36
C GLU A 26 14.35 15.73 -1.66
N GLY A 27 13.16 16.14 -2.06
CA GLY A 27 12.93 16.89 -3.29
C GLY A 27 12.63 16.02 -4.49
N ALA A 28 12.90 16.56 -5.68
CA ALA A 28 12.69 15.86 -6.95
C ALA A 28 13.89 14.97 -7.27
N ILE A 29 13.68 13.67 -7.35
CA ILE A 29 14.73 12.69 -7.64
C ILE A 29 14.35 11.79 -8.82
N MET A 30 15.35 11.22 -9.47
CA MET A 30 15.19 10.21 -10.52
C MET A 30 15.39 8.82 -9.93
N GLN A 31 14.30 8.08 -9.72
CA GLN A 31 14.32 6.75 -9.11
C GLN A 31 14.20 5.63 -10.14
N ALA A 32 15.05 4.60 -10.03
CA ALA A 32 14.89 3.36 -10.77
C ALA A 32 13.91 2.44 -10.01
N PRO A 33 12.82 2.00 -10.67
CA PRO A 33 11.95 0.98 -10.10
C PRO A 33 12.72 -0.32 -9.85
N PRO A 34 12.40 -1.05 -8.76
CA PRO A 34 13.06 -2.34 -8.52
C PRO A 34 12.60 -3.38 -9.54
N MET A 35 13.44 -4.38 -9.81
CA MET A 35 13.12 -5.48 -10.72
C MET A 35 11.85 -6.23 -10.29
N TYR A 36 11.66 -6.44 -9.00
CA TYR A 36 10.44 -7.02 -8.43
C TYR A 36 9.31 -5.98 -8.33
N SER A 37 8.85 -5.51 -9.48
CA SER A 37 7.74 -4.56 -9.59
C SER A 37 6.71 -4.99 -10.65
N ALA A 38 5.50 -4.42 -10.56
CA ALA A 38 4.42 -4.67 -11.50
C ALA A 38 4.52 -3.83 -12.79
N ILE A 39 5.62 -3.13 -12.99
CA ILE A 39 5.87 -2.36 -14.23
C ILE A 39 6.02 -3.33 -15.39
N SER A 40 5.45 -2.96 -16.55
CA SER A 40 5.57 -3.73 -17.80
C SER A 40 6.63 -3.11 -18.69
N VAL A 41 7.53 -3.96 -19.19
CA VAL A 41 8.55 -3.60 -20.20
C VAL A 41 8.49 -4.63 -21.33
N GLY A 42 8.23 -4.16 -22.55
CA GLY A 42 8.05 -5.07 -23.69
C GLY A 42 6.82 -5.98 -23.58
N GLY A 43 5.74 -5.52 -22.93
CA GLY A 43 4.51 -6.29 -22.75
C GLY A 43 4.52 -7.27 -21.56
N GLU A 44 5.66 -7.46 -20.90
CA GLU A 44 5.78 -8.38 -19.77
C GLU A 44 6.11 -7.66 -18.47
N ARG A 45 5.64 -8.18 -17.32
CA ARG A 45 5.90 -7.60 -15.99
C ARG A 45 7.33 -7.83 -15.55
N LEU A 46 7.98 -6.81 -14.95
CA LEU A 46 9.36 -6.91 -14.47
C LEU A 46 9.55 -8.04 -13.47
N TYR A 47 8.62 -8.26 -12.54
CA TYR A 47 8.72 -9.34 -11.58
C TYR A 47 8.76 -10.74 -12.24
N ALA A 48 8.11 -10.93 -13.40
CA ALA A 48 8.13 -12.19 -14.12
C ALA A 48 9.52 -12.43 -14.75
N LYS A 49 10.12 -11.38 -15.29
CA LYS A 49 11.49 -11.41 -15.82
C LYS A 49 12.51 -11.65 -14.71
N ALA A 50 12.38 -10.96 -13.57
CA ALA A 50 13.24 -11.14 -12.41
C ALA A 50 13.24 -12.59 -11.88
N ARG A 51 12.07 -13.25 -11.84
CA ARG A 51 11.95 -14.66 -11.43
C ARG A 51 12.68 -15.64 -12.38
N ARG A 52 12.93 -15.26 -13.62
CA ARG A 52 13.73 -16.04 -14.57
C ARG A 52 15.21 -15.67 -14.52
N GLY A 53 15.64 -14.83 -13.56
CA GLY A 53 17.02 -14.37 -13.42
C GLY A 53 17.42 -13.30 -14.44
N GLU A 54 16.47 -12.73 -15.19
CA GLU A 54 16.75 -11.65 -16.14
C GLU A 54 16.95 -10.33 -15.37
N THR A 55 18.07 -9.66 -15.63
CA THR A 55 18.30 -8.28 -15.16
C THR A 55 18.10 -7.32 -16.33
N ILE A 56 17.21 -6.36 -16.17
CA ILE A 56 16.91 -5.36 -17.20
C ILE A 56 17.15 -3.98 -16.60
N GLU A 57 17.84 -3.15 -17.33
CA GLU A 57 17.96 -1.74 -16.99
C GLU A 57 16.59 -1.06 -17.12
N VAL A 58 16.06 -0.61 -15.99
CA VAL A 58 14.75 0.04 -15.93
C VAL A 58 14.93 1.55 -16.01
N LYS A 59 14.24 2.18 -16.96
CA LYS A 59 14.28 3.64 -17.10
C LYS A 59 13.86 4.33 -15.80
N LYS A 60 14.75 5.19 -15.29
CA LYS A 60 14.47 6.03 -14.12
C LYS A 60 13.27 6.93 -14.38
N ARG A 61 12.50 7.20 -13.33
CA ARG A 61 11.29 8.03 -13.37
C ARG A 61 11.39 9.14 -12.32
N PRO A 62 10.89 10.34 -12.62
CA PRO A 62 10.86 11.41 -11.64
C PRO A 62 9.85 11.07 -10.54
N VAL A 63 10.26 11.24 -9.29
CA VAL A 63 9.42 11.16 -8.09
C VAL A 63 9.79 12.31 -7.16
N THR A 64 8.89 12.68 -6.25
CA THR A 64 9.14 13.73 -5.27
C THR A 64 9.07 13.15 -3.86
N ILE A 65 10.11 13.36 -3.10
CA ILE A 65 10.16 13.04 -1.67
C ILE A 65 9.90 14.33 -0.91
N HIS A 66 8.76 14.42 -0.26
CA HIS A 66 8.33 15.64 0.46
C HIS A 66 9.02 15.78 1.82
N SER A 67 9.25 14.64 2.48
CA SER A 67 10.05 14.57 3.71
C SER A 67 10.59 13.16 3.90
N PHE A 68 11.79 13.05 4.46
CA PHE A 68 12.39 11.77 4.77
C PHE A 68 13.22 11.89 6.06
N SER A 69 12.81 11.18 7.12
CA SER A 69 13.54 11.09 8.38
C SER A 69 13.94 9.64 8.66
N ALA A 70 15.15 9.45 9.16
CA ALA A 70 15.67 8.13 9.51
C ALA A 70 16.42 8.22 10.86
N HIS A 71 16.21 7.23 11.73
CA HIS A 71 16.88 7.12 13.03
C HIS A 71 17.04 5.65 13.40
N ARG A 72 18.02 5.33 14.23
CA ARG A 72 18.16 3.96 14.74
C ARG A 72 17.03 3.62 15.71
N GLU A 73 16.57 2.37 15.70
CA GLU A 73 15.62 1.90 16.70
C GLU A 73 16.26 1.77 18.08
N GLU A 74 17.50 1.30 18.11
CA GLU A 74 18.30 1.15 19.33
C GLU A 74 19.64 1.86 19.15
N PRO A 75 20.19 2.54 20.18
CA PRO A 75 21.49 3.16 20.11
C PRO A 75 22.57 2.15 19.68
N GLY A 76 23.30 2.47 18.62
CA GLY A 76 24.35 1.58 18.06
C GLY A 76 23.82 0.31 17.37
N GLY A 77 22.52 0.15 17.19
CA GLY A 77 21.92 -0.96 16.47
C GLY A 77 22.00 -0.79 14.95
N ARG A 78 21.84 -1.90 14.21
CA ARG A 78 21.80 -1.87 12.73
C ARG A 78 20.44 -1.51 12.17
N ASP A 79 19.38 -1.68 12.95
CA ASP A 79 18.02 -1.48 12.49
C ASP A 79 17.66 0.01 12.54
N VAL A 80 17.22 0.50 11.38
CA VAL A 80 16.88 1.90 11.17
C VAL A 80 15.38 2.02 10.88
N ARG A 81 14.69 2.78 11.70
CA ARG A 81 13.31 3.20 11.42
C ARG A 81 13.32 4.48 10.61
N PHE A 82 12.51 4.52 9.56
CA PHE A 82 12.34 5.73 8.80
C PHE A 82 10.87 6.04 8.53
N ARG A 83 10.60 7.32 8.30
CA ARG A 83 9.31 7.82 7.84
C ARG A 83 9.51 8.64 6.58
N VAL A 84 8.66 8.41 5.58
CA VAL A 84 8.75 9.12 4.31
C VAL A 84 7.37 9.59 3.85
N ALA A 85 7.29 10.86 3.41
CA ALA A 85 6.17 11.38 2.65
C ALA A 85 6.63 11.61 1.21
N CYS A 86 5.93 11.02 0.24
CA CYS A 86 6.38 11.02 -1.14
C CYS A 86 5.21 11.03 -2.13
N SER A 87 5.51 11.38 -3.37
CA SER A 87 4.56 11.33 -4.48
C SER A 87 4.14 9.89 -4.82
N LYS A 88 3.03 9.76 -5.55
CA LYS A 88 2.64 8.48 -6.15
C LYS A 88 3.74 7.93 -7.06
N GLY A 89 3.86 6.63 -7.12
CA GLY A 89 4.86 5.95 -7.96
C GLY A 89 6.24 5.82 -7.34
N THR A 90 6.48 6.37 -6.15
CA THR A 90 7.73 6.18 -5.39
C THR A 90 7.81 4.74 -4.86
N TYR A 91 8.95 4.11 -5.08
CA TYR A 91 9.30 2.80 -4.52
C TYR A 91 10.12 2.98 -3.25
N VAL A 92 9.49 2.76 -2.11
CA VAL A 92 10.14 2.90 -0.80
C VAL A 92 11.28 1.90 -0.63
N ARG A 93 11.19 0.72 -1.26
CA ARG A 93 12.29 -0.26 -1.32
C ARG A 93 13.54 0.30 -2.01
N SER A 94 13.37 0.97 -3.17
CA SER A 94 14.49 1.63 -3.84
C SER A 94 15.05 2.78 -3.00
N LEU A 95 14.20 3.52 -2.29
CA LEU A 95 14.65 4.61 -1.43
C LEU A 95 15.53 4.12 -0.26
N ALA A 96 15.15 3.00 0.37
CA ALA A 96 15.98 2.37 1.40
C ALA A 96 17.33 1.90 0.85
N HIS A 97 17.33 1.27 -0.31
CA HIS A 97 18.56 0.86 -1.00
C HIS A 97 19.45 2.08 -1.34
N ASP A 98 18.88 3.14 -1.88
CA ASP A 98 19.60 4.35 -2.26
C ASP A 98 20.21 5.05 -1.02
N LEU A 99 19.47 5.06 0.12
CA LEU A 99 19.99 5.55 1.40
C LEU A 99 21.21 4.74 1.85
N GLY A 100 21.11 3.40 1.87
CA GLY A 100 22.24 2.54 2.24
C GLY A 100 23.47 2.81 1.38
N ARG A 101 23.29 2.87 0.05
CA ARG A 101 24.38 3.17 -0.89
C ARG A 101 25.00 4.56 -0.69
N SER A 102 24.18 5.57 -0.41
CA SER A 102 24.67 6.94 -0.15
C SER A 102 25.52 7.04 1.11
N LEU A 103 25.35 6.10 2.03
CA LEU A 103 26.09 6.00 3.29
C LEU A 103 27.29 5.02 3.23
N GLY A 104 27.62 4.52 2.04
CA GLY A 104 28.72 3.56 1.86
C GLY A 104 28.41 2.14 2.34
N SER A 105 27.14 1.79 2.46
CA SER A 105 26.67 0.47 2.89
C SER A 105 25.53 -0.03 2.00
N VAL A 106 24.78 -1.02 2.47
CA VAL A 106 23.58 -1.57 1.82
C VAL A 106 22.42 -1.60 2.80
N ALA A 107 21.20 -1.49 2.29
CA ALA A 107 20.01 -1.61 3.10
C ALA A 107 18.85 -2.26 2.33
N HIS A 108 17.98 -2.94 3.07
CA HIS A 108 16.72 -3.47 2.58
C HIS A 108 15.61 -3.25 3.63
N LEU A 109 14.37 -3.36 3.21
CA LEU A 109 13.24 -3.26 4.12
C LEU A 109 12.96 -4.61 4.78
N THR A 110 12.85 -4.62 6.11
CA THR A 110 12.34 -5.74 6.91
C THR A 110 10.83 -5.60 7.14
N ALA A 111 10.32 -4.36 7.20
CA ALA A 111 8.90 -4.06 7.33
C ALA A 111 8.54 -2.78 6.59
N LEU A 112 7.29 -2.69 6.11
CA LEU A 112 6.76 -1.50 5.48
C LEU A 112 5.29 -1.32 5.86
N ARG A 113 4.95 -0.15 6.41
CA ARG A 113 3.57 0.24 6.70
C ARG A 113 3.22 1.51 5.94
N ARG A 114 2.11 1.46 5.19
CA ARG A 114 1.53 2.66 4.60
C ARG A 114 0.57 3.30 5.59
N GLU A 115 0.90 4.47 6.10
CA GLU A 115 0.08 5.20 7.08
C GLU A 115 -1.00 6.04 6.41
N ARG A 116 -0.72 6.58 5.20
CA ARG A 116 -1.65 7.45 4.48
C ARG A 116 -1.61 7.23 2.97
N ASN A 117 -2.74 7.43 2.32
CA ASN A 117 -2.84 7.49 0.86
C ASN A 117 -3.83 8.62 0.48
N GLY A 118 -3.28 9.78 0.11
CA GLY A 118 -4.07 11.00 -0.08
C GLY A 118 -4.78 11.40 1.22
N GLN A 119 -6.10 11.43 1.20
CA GLN A 119 -6.93 11.77 2.37
C GLN A 119 -7.26 10.54 3.25
N LEU A 120 -6.92 9.34 2.80
CA LEU A 120 -7.17 8.11 3.54
C LEU A 120 -6.05 7.87 4.55
N ASP A 121 -6.41 7.76 5.82
CA ASP A 121 -5.52 7.50 6.95
C ASP A 121 -5.76 6.10 7.49
N VAL A 122 -4.68 5.39 7.85
CA VAL A 122 -4.74 4.02 8.38
C VAL A 122 -5.54 3.92 9.68
N ALA A 123 -5.55 4.99 10.50
CA ALA A 123 -6.33 5.03 11.73
C ALA A 123 -7.85 4.98 11.48
N ARG A 124 -8.29 5.30 10.26
CA ARG A 124 -9.69 5.23 9.82
C ARG A 124 -9.96 4.06 8.89
N ALA A 125 -8.96 3.24 8.63
CA ALA A 125 -9.12 2.06 7.78
C ALA A 125 -9.85 0.96 8.55
N TRP A 126 -10.69 0.24 7.84
CA TRP A 126 -11.33 -0.96 8.36
C TRP A 126 -10.31 -2.11 8.42
N VAL A 127 -10.44 -2.95 9.41
CA VAL A 127 -9.87 -4.30 9.37
C VAL A 127 -10.66 -5.08 8.31
N LEU A 128 -10.00 -5.86 7.46
CA LEU A 128 -10.64 -6.48 6.31
C LEU A 128 -11.78 -7.42 6.73
N GLU A 129 -11.58 -8.18 7.80
CA GLU A 129 -12.55 -9.12 8.36
C GLU A 129 -13.81 -8.37 8.82
N ASP A 130 -13.64 -7.27 9.55
CA ASP A 130 -14.75 -6.44 10.04
C ASP A 130 -15.54 -5.81 8.87
N LEU A 131 -14.84 -5.39 7.82
CA LEU A 131 -15.47 -4.84 6.61
C LEU A 131 -16.29 -5.91 5.89
N VAL A 132 -15.78 -7.12 5.76
CA VAL A 132 -16.47 -8.23 5.12
C VAL A 132 -17.73 -8.59 5.91
N ASP A 133 -17.63 -8.67 7.22
CA ASP A 133 -18.78 -8.96 8.10
C ASP A 133 -19.84 -7.85 8.04
N ALA A 134 -19.44 -6.59 8.08
CA ALA A 134 -20.34 -5.46 7.93
C ALA A 134 -21.08 -5.48 6.57
N TYR A 135 -20.36 -5.79 5.49
CA TYR A 135 -20.93 -5.92 4.15
C TYR A 135 -21.97 -7.05 4.06
N HIS A 136 -21.65 -8.21 4.64
CA HIS A 136 -22.60 -9.34 4.66
C HIS A 136 -23.86 -9.03 5.45
N LYS A 137 -23.73 -8.41 6.63
CA LYS A 137 -24.87 -7.98 7.45
C LYS A 137 -25.75 -6.98 6.71
N ASP A 138 -25.17 -5.96 6.06
CA ASP A 138 -25.89 -4.97 5.26
C ASP A 138 -26.62 -5.63 4.09
N ARG A 139 -25.98 -6.56 3.37
CA ARG A 139 -26.63 -7.31 2.28
C ARG A 139 -27.83 -8.13 2.73
N ILE A 140 -27.71 -8.80 3.87
CA ILE A 140 -28.80 -9.61 4.45
C ILE A 140 -29.95 -8.67 4.81
N ALA A 141 -29.69 -7.59 5.55
CA ALA A 141 -30.69 -6.62 5.96
C ALA A 141 -31.43 -5.98 4.76
N ARG A 142 -30.69 -5.61 3.72
CA ARG A 142 -31.32 -5.07 2.48
C ARG A 142 -32.18 -6.09 1.75
N ARG A 143 -31.79 -7.36 1.76
CA ARG A 143 -32.60 -8.45 1.17
C ARG A 143 -33.88 -8.66 1.95
N GLU A 144 -33.80 -8.75 3.27
CA GLU A 144 -34.96 -8.91 4.16
C GLU A 144 -35.93 -7.73 4.04
N ALA A 145 -35.43 -6.49 4.01
CA ALA A 145 -36.23 -5.31 3.81
C ALA A 145 -36.99 -5.30 2.45
N ARG A 146 -36.30 -5.76 1.38
CA ARG A 146 -36.91 -5.88 0.06
C ARG A 146 -37.97 -6.96 0.01
N ASP A 147 -37.73 -8.11 0.64
CA ASP A 147 -38.63 -9.24 0.66
C ASP A 147 -39.89 -8.87 1.51
N ALA A 148 -39.73 -8.15 2.61
CA ALA A 148 -40.83 -7.62 3.41
C ALA A 148 -41.69 -6.58 2.65
N ALA A 149 -41.06 -5.65 1.92
CA ALA A 149 -41.74 -4.68 1.11
C ALA A 149 -42.54 -5.33 -0.02
N GLY A 150 -41.98 -6.39 -0.65
CA GLY A 150 -42.67 -7.17 -1.67
C GLY A 150 -43.90 -7.89 -1.12
N ALA A 151 -43.81 -8.49 0.07
CA ALA A 151 -44.92 -9.17 0.74
C ALA A 151 -46.03 -8.17 1.12
N ALA A 152 -45.70 -7.00 1.62
CA ALA A 152 -46.68 -5.94 1.95
C ALA A 152 -47.41 -5.44 0.71
N GLY A 153 -46.70 -5.27 -0.43
CA GLY A 153 -47.29 -4.86 -1.70
C GLY A 153 -48.26 -5.92 -2.24
N ALA A 154 -47.97 -7.22 -2.12
CA ALA A 154 -48.81 -8.30 -2.55
C ALA A 154 -50.09 -8.42 -1.70
N ALA A 155 -50.03 -8.20 -0.38
CA ALA A 155 -51.13 -8.21 0.53
C ALA A 155 -52.08 -7.02 0.27
N GLY A 156 -51.54 -5.84 -0.07
CA GLY A 156 -52.31 -4.67 -0.44
C GLY A 156 -53.10 -4.84 -1.75
N ALA A 157 -52.49 -5.52 -2.74
CA ALA A 157 -53.16 -5.81 -4.02
C ALA A 157 -54.29 -6.85 -3.88
N ALA A 158 -54.15 -7.83 -3.00
CA ALA A 158 -55.20 -8.84 -2.72
C ALA A 158 -56.42 -8.22 -1.98
N GLY A 159 -56.18 -7.24 -1.08
CA GLY A 159 -57.25 -6.52 -0.38
C GLY A 159 -58.08 -5.63 -1.29
N ALA A 160 -57.51 -5.04 -2.33
CA ALA A 160 -58.21 -4.17 -3.26
C ALA A 160 -59.11 -4.95 -4.23
N ALA A 161 -58.78 -6.21 -4.57
CA ALA A 161 -59.58 -7.05 -5.43
C ALA A 161 -60.83 -7.60 -4.74
N GLY A 162 -60.85 -7.72 -3.40
CA GLY A 162 -62.00 -8.21 -2.63
C GLY A 162 -63.14 -7.20 -2.43
N ALA A 163 -62.86 -5.91 -2.58
CA ALA A 163 -63.86 -4.85 -2.34
C ALA A 163 -64.74 -4.52 -3.56
N ALA A 164 -64.42 -5.02 -4.76
CA ALA A 164 -65.13 -4.74 -5.98
C ALA A 164 -66.23 -5.75 -6.31
N GLY A 165 -66.45 -6.81 -5.48
CA GLY A 165 -67.37 -7.90 -5.75
C GLY A 165 -68.71 -7.87 -4.97
N ALA A 166 -69.02 -6.80 -4.22
CA ALA A 166 -70.24 -6.75 -3.37
C ALA A 166 -71.16 -5.59 -3.69
N ALA A 167 -71.35 -5.26 -4.98
CA ALA A 167 -72.42 -4.36 -5.39
C ALA A 167 -72.97 -4.84 -6.75
N GLY A 168 -73.89 -5.77 -6.70
CA GLY A 168 -74.67 -6.26 -7.79
C GLY A 168 -75.94 -6.99 -7.29
#